data_a08e08afbd4d6a9893118211d762f33c
#
_entry.id   a08e08afbd4d6a9893118211d762f33c
#
_cell.length_a   1.000
_cell.length_b   1.000
_cell.length_c   1.000
_cell.angle_alpha   90.00
_cell.angle_beta   90.00
_cell.angle_gamma   90.00
#
_symmetry.space_group_name_H-M   'P 1'
#
loop_
_entity.id
_entity.type
_entity.pdbx_description
1 polymer ?
#
loop_
_entity_poly.entity_id
_entity_poly.type
_entity_poly.pdbx_seq_one_letter_code
_entity_poly.pdbx_strand_id
1 'polypeptide(L)' 'MPREDLIQIEGTVTSALGGGQYEIKPTDGSDNIRAQLCGKMKKHNIRLILGDKVRVGVSPYDTSHGIVTWKLKS' A
#
# COMPACT_ATOMS: atom_id res chain seq x y z
N MET A 1 14.25 5.60 -14.24
CA MET A 1 12.80 5.56 -14.03
C MET A 1 12.42 6.38 -12.82
N PRO A 2 11.78 7.47 -13.02
CA PRO A 2 11.45 8.35 -11.91
C PRO A 2 10.39 7.74 -11.01
N ARG A 3 10.71 7.58 -9.75
CA ARG A 3 9.76 7.08 -8.76
C ARG A 3 9.01 8.19 -8.08
N GLU A 4 9.45 9.40 -8.30
CA GLU A 4 8.76 10.56 -7.75
C GLU A 4 7.41 10.76 -8.39
N ASP A 5 7.14 10.03 -9.48
CA ASP A 5 5.84 10.11 -10.12
C ASP A 5 4.74 9.35 -9.38
N LEU A 6 5.11 8.60 -8.35
CA LEU A 6 4.10 7.87 -7.59
C LEU A 6 3.28 8.82 -6.74
N ILE A 7 1.98 8.60 -6.75
CA ILE A 7 1.05 9.36 -5.93
C ILE A 7 0.95 8.66 -4.58
N GLN A 8 1.12 9.41 -3.51
CA GLN A 8 1.04 8.85 -2.16
C GLN A 8 -0.39 8.91 -1.68
N ILE A 9 -0.92 7.75 -1.33
CA ILE A 9 -2.30 7.63 -0.85
C ILE A 9 -2.27 6.92 0.49
N GLU A 10 -3.02 7.45 1.45
CA GLU A 10 -3.17 6.79 2.73
C GLU A 10 -4.41 5.91 2.70
N GLY A 11 -4.31 4.78 3.38
CA GLY A 11 -5.44 3.88 3.45
C GLY A 11 -5.27 2.87 4.57
N THR A 12 -6.26 2.00 4.68
CA THR A 12 -6.31 0.99 5.72
C THR A 12 -6.27 -0.39 5.08
N VAL A 13 -5.51 -1.29 5.68
CA VAL A 13 -5.45 -2.68 5.22
C VAL A 13 -6.79 -3.34 5.53
N THR A 14 -7.47 -3.81 4.50
CA THR A 14 -8.76 -4.47 4.66
C THR A 14 -8.69 -5.97 4.41
N SER A 15 -7.64 -6.44 3.74
CA SER A 15 -7.52 -7.85 3.43
C SER A 15 -6.07 -8.20 3.16
N ALA A 16 -5.67 -9.39 3.57
CA ALA A 16 -4.36 -9.93 3.24
C ALA A 16 -4.57 -10.96 2.15
N LEU A 17 -3.99 -10.72 0.98
CA LEU A 17 -4.22 -11.54 -0.20
C LEU A 17 -3.21 -12.66 -0.36
N GLY A 18 -2.19 -12.71 0.49
CA GLY A 18 -1.13 -13.70 0.37
C GLY A 18 -0.03 -13.22 -0.56
N GLY A 19 1.11 -13.90 -0.52
CA GLY A 19 2.25 -13.54 -1.35
C GLY A 19 2.77 -12.14 -1.13
N GLY A 20 2.53 -11.58 0.05
CA GLY A 20 2.98 -10.22 0.35
C GLY A 20 2.10 -9.14 -0.21
N GLN A 21 0.92 -9.50 -0.70
CA GLN A 21 -0.03 -8.52 -1.24
C GLN A 21 -1.15 -8.25 -0.27
N TYR A 22 -1.65 -7.03 -0.29
CA TYR A 22 -2.69 -6.58 0.62
C TYR A 22 -3.68 -5.73 -0.13
N GLU A 23 -4.91 -5.77 0.33
CA GLU A 23 -5.93 -4.89 -0.21
C GLU A 23 -6.08 -3.70 0.73
N ILE A 24 -5.96 -2.51 0.17
CA ILE A 24 -5.96 -1.26 0.93
C ILE A 24 -7.18 -0.45 0.53
N LYS A 25 -7.91 0.01 1.52
CA LYS A 25 -9.03 0.91 1.27
C LYS A 25 -8.55 2.34 1.50
N PRO A 26 -8.52 3.17 0.45
CA PRO A 26 -8.07 4.55 0.61
C PRO A 26 -8.95 5.33 1.58
N THR A 27 -8.33 6.24 2.32
CA THR A 27 -9.03 7.05 3.29
C THR A 27 -10.05 7.97 2.63
N ASP A 28 -9.81 8.35 1.38
CA ASP A 28 -10.69 9.27 0.67
C ASP A 28 -11.91 8.59 0.08
N GLY A 29 -12.06 7.29 0.29
CA GLY A 29 -13.22 6.56 -0.20
C GLY A 29 -13.10 6.06 -1.62
N SER A 30 -11.94 6.20 -2.24
CA SER A 30 -11.69 5.67 -3.58
C SER A 30 -11.75 4.15 -3.58
N ASP A 31 -11.71 3.58 -4.78
CA ASP A 31 -11.71 2.14 -4.95
C ASP A 31 -10.49 1.53 -4.25
N ASN A 32 -10.67 0.28 -3.81
CA ASN A 32 -9.59 -0.43 -3.14
C ASN A 32 -8.37 -0.55 -4.04
N ILE A 33 -7.21 -0.55 -3.40
CA ILE A 33 -5.93 -0.66 -4.08
C ILE A 33 -5.30 -1.98 -3.68
N ARG A 34 -4.81 -2.73 -4.66
CA ARG A 34 -4.03 -3.92 -4.39
C ARG A 34 -2.56 -3.49 -4.32
N ALA A 35 -1.96 -3.68 -3.18
CA ALA A 35 -0.60 -3.22 -2.94
C ALA A 35 0.25 -4.33 -2.36
N GLN A 36 1.54 -4.26 -2.63
CA GLN A 36 2.48 -5.18 -2.01
C GLN A 36 3.54 -4.36 -1.28
N LEU A 37 4.21 -5.00 -0.35
CA LEU A 37 5.24 -4.34 0.43
C LEU A 37 6.38 -3.91 -0.50
N CYS A 38 6.94 -2.73 -0.24
CA CYS A 38 8.13 -2.32 -0.98
C CYS A 38 9.30 -3.22 -0.56
N GLY A 39 10.36 -3.21 -1.38
CA GLY A 39 11.50 -4.09 -1.12
C GLY A 39 12.11 -3.90 0.25
N LYS A 40 12.16 -2.66 0.71
CA LYS A 40 12.73 -2.36 2.03
C LYS A 40 11.91 -2.98 3.15
N MET A 41 10.59 -2.92 3.03
CA MET A 41 9.72 -3.50 4.04
C MET A 41 9.80 -5.02 4.05
N LYS A 42 9.90 -5.62 2.86
CA LYS A 42 10.08 -7.06 2.77
C LYS A 42 11.39 -7.49 3.42
N LYS A 43 12.44 -6.72 3.19
CA LYS A 43 13.75 -7.03 3.74
C LYS A 43 13.74 -7.01 5.25
N HIS A 44 12.95 -6.14 5.85
CA HIS A 44 12.88 -6.02 7.30
C HIS A 44 11.76 -6.86 7.90
N ASN A 45 11.14 -7.73 7.09
CA ASN A 45 10.09 -8.64 7.57
C ASN A 45 8.92 -7.88 8.22
N ILE A 46 8.62 -6.72 7.71
CA ILE A 46 7.50 -5.94 8.22
C ILE A 46 6.21 -6.58 7.74
N ARG A 47 5.30 -6.83 8.65
CA ARG A 47 4.00 -7.41 8.32
C ARG A 47 2.91 -6.41 8.59
N LEU A 48 1.88 -6.46 7.75
CA LEU A 48 0.69 -5.65 7.93
C LEU A 48 -0.43 -6.54 8.44
N ILE A 49 -1.23 -5.99 9.33
CA ILE A 49 -2.42 -6.68 9.82
C ILE A 49 -3.65 -5.89 9.42
N LEU A 50 -4.78 -6.56 9.43
CA LEU A 50 -6.03 -5.91 9.09
C LEU A 50 -6.27 -4.74 10.03
N GLY A 51 -6.64 -3.60 9.47
CA GLY A 51 -6.86 -2.40 10.24
C GLY A 51 -5.66 -1.47 10.32
N ASP A 52 -4.49 -1.91 9.90
CA ASP A 52 -3.31 -1.05 9.90
C ASP A 52 -3.48 0.07 8.89
N LYS A 53 -3.00 1.23 9.25
CA LYS A 53 -2.96 2.36 8.32
C LYS A 53 -1.61 2.40 7.64
N VAL A 54 -1.63 2.58 6.34
CA VAL A 54 -0.41 2.55 5.54
C VAL A 54 -0.45 3.65 4.51
N ARG A 55 0.72 3.96 3.98
CA ARG A 55 0.86 4.86 2.85
C ARG A 55 1.26 4.04 1.64
N VAL A 56 0.55 4.24 0.55
CA VAL A 56 0.73 3.47 -0.67
C VAL A 56 1.12 4.41 -1.78
N GLY A 57 2.14 4.05 -2.55
CA GLY A 57 2.48 4.79 -3.76
C GLY A 57 1.85 4.12 -4.95
N VAL A 58 1.09 4.86 -5.73
CA VAL A 58 0.45 4.34 -6.93
C VAL A 58 0.87 5.16 -8.14
N SER A 59 0.86 4.49 -9.30
CA SER A 59 1.14 5.18 -10.55
C SER A 59 -0.06 6.02 -10.96
N PRO A 60 0.13 7.24 -11.45
CA PRO A 60 -1.00 8.01 -11.97
C PRO A 60 -1.67 7.35 -13.16
N TYR A 61 -1.01 6.38 -13.77
CA TYR A 61 -1.58 5.67 -14.92
C TYR A 61 -2.33 4.42 -14.51
N ASP A 62 -2.13 3.95 -13.28
CA ASP A 62 -2.80 2.76 -12.79
C ASP A 62 -2.92 2.86 -11.27
N THR A 63 -4.01 3.42 -10.82
CA THR A 63 -4.21 3.65 -9.39
C THR A 63 -4.80 2.44 -8.68
N SER A 64 -5.06 1.36 -9.41
CA SER A 64 -5.61 0.15 -8.79
C SER A 64 -4.53 -0.74 -8.18
N HIS A 65 -3.27 -0.49 -8.51
CA HIS A 65 -2.15 -1.23 -7.97
C HIS A 65 -1.14 -0.25 -7.38
N GLY A 66 -0.49 -0.67 -6.31
CA GLY A 66 0.48 0.19 -5.68
C GLY A 66 1.48 -0.57 -4.86
N ILE A 67 2.33 0.17 -4.20
CA ILE A 67 3.37 -0.37 -3.33
C ILE A 67 3.23 0.31 -1.98
N VAL A 68 3.15 -0.51 -0.92
CA VAL A 68 3.14 0.04 0.43
C VAL A 68 4.52 0.61 0.71
N THR A 69 4.58 1.91 0.94
CA THR A 69 5.86 2.58 1.16
C THR A 69 6.11 2.89 2.63
N TRP A 70 5.06 2.89 3.43
CA TRP A 70 5.20 3.26 4.83
C TRP A 70 4.06 2.68 5.64
N LYS A 71 4.37 2.21 6.83
CA LYS A 71 3.35 1.74 7.78
C LYS A 71 3.13 2.85 8.78
N LEU A 72 1.94 3.42 8.75
CA LEU A 72 1.59 4.48 9.69
C LEU A 72 1.22 3.84 11.02
N LYS A 73 1.50 4.57 12.07
CA LYS A 73 1.14 4.08 13.39
C LYS A 73 -0.36 4.25 13.59
N SER A 74 -1.00 3.20 14.02
CA SER A 74 -2.43 3.25 14.29
C SER A 74 -2.72 3.55 15.75
#